data_11fba657af2668259873cd5494e472f1
#
_entry.id   11fba657af2668259873cd5494e472f1
#
_cell.length_a   1.000
_cell.length_b   1.000
_cell.length_c   1.000
_cell.angle_alpha   90.00
_cell.angle_beta   90.00
_cell.angle_gamma   90.00
#
_symmetry.space_group_name_H-M   'P 1'
#
loop_
_entity.id
_entity.type
_entity.pdbx_description
1 polymer ?
#
loop_
_entity_poly.entity_id
_entity_poly.type
_entity_poly.pdbx_seq_one_letter_code
_entity_poly.pdbx_strand_id
1 'polypeptide(L)'
;MKRAKQPASARSARRGGGARSPSAAPVPPERRAATPGGAPRVGVLSLQGDFSLHAAALRELGCEPVRVSLPEHLDGLEALILPGGESSTMLRLLDSTGLRTPLERFVRERPVLGTCAGMILLAREADRLPRPTLGVLDITTERNAWGRQVHSFSGPVHFEPGRFELDGVFIRAPRIRRVGEQVEVIATCAGEPVGVRQGRVAAFAFHPELTADRRLHRWFLHDVAGLVLAEGR
;
A
#
# COMPACT_ATOMS: atom_id res chain seq x y z
N MET A 1 80.44 8.93 0.09
CA MET A 1 79.82 10.06 0.79
C MET A 1 78.36 9.77 0.95
N LYS A 2 77.95 9.44 2.18
CA LYS A 2 76.55 9.02 2.52
C LYS A 2 75.80 10.21 3.10
N ARG A 3 74.69 10.56 2.52
CA ARG A 3 73.71 11.50 3.14
C ARG A 3 72.55 10.73 3.77
N ALA A 4 72.38 10.92 5.06
CA ALA A 4 71.31 10.38 5.87
C ALA A 4 69.98 11.08 5.56
N LYS A 5 68.91 10.33 5.44
CA LYS A 5 67.48 10.85 5.41
C LYS A 5 66.91 10.77 6.82
N GLN A 6 66.37 11.88 7.27
CA GLN A 6 65.54 11.97 8.50
C GLN A 6 64.15 11.43 8.27
N PRO A 7 63.48 10.88 9.28
CA PRO A 7 62.11 10.40 9.18
C PRO A 7 61.07 11.52 9.43
N ALA A 8 59.99 11.48 8.65
CA ALA A 8 58.86 12.39 8.76
C ALA A 8 57.94 11.99 9.91
N SER A 9 57.44 12.98 10.63
CA SER A 9 56.55 12.88 11.80
C SER A 9 55.14 12.41 11.40
N ALA A 10 54.61 11.43 12.17
CA ALA A 10 53.25 10.97 12.10
C ALA A 10 52.26 12.02 12.65
N ARG A 11 51.34 12.49 11.83
CA ARG A 11 50.14 13.28 12.28
C ARG A 11 49.05 12.33 12.69
N SER A 12 48.66 12.39 13.96
CA SER A 12 47.50 11.76 14.55
C SER A 12 46.19 12.26 13.92
N ALA A 13 45.46 11.40 13.23
CA ALA A 13 44.12 11.67 12.75
C ALA A 13 43.11 11.35 13.87
N ARG A 14 42.50 12.39 14.46
CA ARG A 14 41.38 12.27 15.38
C ARG A 14 40.14 11.78 14.58
N ARG A 15 39.67 10.59 14.90
CA ARG A 15 38.37 10.06 14.44
C ARG A 15 37.26 10.78 15.21
N GLY A 16 36.55 11.69 14.53
CA GLY A 16 35.29 12.24 15.03
C GLY A 16 34.19 11.18 14.93
N GLY A 17 33.73 10.66 16.06
CA GLY A 17 32.53 9.83 16.15
C GLY A 17 31.30 10.70 15.97
N GLY A 18 30.70 10.69 14.76
CA GLY A 18 29.39 11.25 14.52
C GLY A 18 28.31 10.36 15.13
N ALA A 19 27.73 10.79 16.25
CA ALA A 19 26.55 10.19 16.81
C ALA A 19 25.39 10.34 15.82
N ARG A 20 24.87 9.23 15.31
CA ARG A 20 23.62 9.22 14.53
C ARG A 20 22.47 9.57 15.47
N SER A 21 21.79 10.66 15.22
CA SER A 21 20.53 11.00 15.87
C SER A 21 19.49 9.89 15.60
N PRO A 22 18.68 9.49 16.59
CA PRO A 22 17.62 8.52 16.35
C PRO A 22 16.61 9.11 15.36
N SER A 23 16.29 8.34 14.31
CA SER A 23 15.25 8.66 13.35
C SER A 23 13.94 8.90 14.11
N ALA A 24 13.35 10.06 13.92
CA ALA A 24 12.06 10.39 14.50
C ALA A 24 11.00 9.38 14.01
N ALA A 25 10.25 8.82 14.94
CA ALA A 25 9.10 7.98 14.62
C ALA A 25 8.12 8.75 13.71
N PRO A 26 7.46 8.08 12.75
CA PRO A 26 6.49 8.74 11.86
C PRO A 26 5.39 9.38 12.71
N VAL A 27 5.20 10.69 12.51
CA VAL A 27 4.12 11.44 13.14
C VAL A 27 2.79 10.85 12.65
N PRO A 28 1.88 10.42 13.55
CA PRO A 28 0.57 9.93 13.12
C PRO A 28 -0.16 11.03 12.34
N PRO A 29 -0.91 10.68 11.28
CA PRO A 29 -1.64 11.66 10.49
C PRO A 29 -2.61 12.43 11.39
N GLU A 30 -2.56 13.76 11.30
CA GLU A 30 -3.55 14.62 11.98
C GLU A 30 -4.94 14.14 11.60
N ARG A 31 -5.76 13.82 12.60
CA ARG A 31 -7.16 13.43 12.40
C ARG A 31 -7.88 14.59 11.74
N ARG A 32 -8.22 14.44 10.48
CA ARG A 32 -9.08 15.40 9.79
C ARG A 32 -10.46 15.32 10.43
N ALA A 33 -10.97 16.47 10.85
CA ALA A 33 -12.35 16.59 11.29
C ALA A 33 -13.26 16.05 10.18
N ALA A 34 -14.20 15.17 10.54
CA ALA A 34 -15.22 14.69 9.62
C ALA A 34 -15.89 15.86 8.92
N THR A 35 -16.21 15.70 7.65
CA THR A 35 -17.08 16.65 6.95
C THR A 35 -18.34 16.81 7.80
N PRO A 36 -18.75 18.02 8.21
CA PRO A 36 -19.87 18.19 9.11
C PRO A 36 -21.13 17.52 8.52
N GLY A 37 -21.53 16.38 9.08
CA GLY A 37 -22.84 15.75 8.85
C GLY A 37 -22.93 14.65 7.79
N GLY A 38 -21.87 14.24 7.09
CA GLY A 38 -21.92 13.19 6.05
C GLY A 38 -21.06 11.96 6.34
N ALA A 39 -21.45 10.80 5.81
CA ALA A 39 -20.60 9.61 5.81
C ALA A 39 -19.32 9.86 4.99
N PRO A 40 -18.12 9.36 5.43
CA PRO A 40 -16.88 9.52 4.67
C PRO A 40 -17.01 8.95 3.26
N ARG A 41 -16.62 9.73 2.25
CA ARG A 41 -16.67 9.31 0.84
C ARG A 41 -15.38 8.58 0.45
N VAL A 42 -15.46 7.28 0.20
CA VAL A 42 -14.33 6.42 -0.14
C VAL A 42 -14.50 5.85 -1.55
N GLY A 43 -13.56 6.18 -2.43
CA GLY A 43 -13.54 5.67 -3.79
C GLY A 43 -13.16 4.19 -3.84
N VAL A 44 -13.72 3.46 -4.81
CA VAL A 44 -13.22 2.14 -5.22
C VAL A 44 -13.00 2.18 -6.73
N LEU A 45 -11.75 1.95 -7.19
CA LEU A 45 -11.42 1.89 -8.60
C LEU A 45 -12.21 0.76 -9.26
N SER A 46 -12.97 1.08 -10.32
CA SER A 46 -13.96 0.20 -10.92
C SER A 46 -13.77 0.07 -12.42
N LEU A 47 -12.50 0.03 -12.87
CA LEU A 47 -12.16 -0.25 -14.27
C LEU A 47 -12.27 -1.74 -14.58
N GLN A 48 -11.80 -2.56 -13.63
CA GLN A 48 -11.88 -4.02 -13.65
C GLN A 48 -11.64 -4.54 -12.24
N GLY A 49 -12.24 -5.69 -11.87
CA GLY A 49 -12.10 -6.30 -10.56
C GLY A 49 -13.33 -6.15 -9.67
N ASP A 50 -13.22 -6.57 -8.42
CA ASP A 50 -14.36 -6.68 -7.52
C ASP A 50 -14.66 -5.40 -6.75
N PHE A 51 -15.29 -4.45 -7.43
CA PHE A 51 -15.81 -3.24 -6.82
C PHE A 51 -16.85 -3.54 -5.73
N SER A 52 -17.74 -4.51 -5.98
CA SER A 52 -18.97 -4.70 -5.19
C SER A 52 -18.68 -5.11 -3.75
N LEU A 53 -17.72 -6.00 -3.54
CA LEU A 53 -17.34 -6.50 -2.20
C LEU A 53 -16.64 -5.43 -1.36
N HIS A 54 -15.73 -4.65 -1.95
CA HIS A 54 -15.15 -3.50 -1.26
C HIS A 54 -16.22 -2.45 -0.91
N ALA A 55 -17.15 -2.18 -1.85
CA ALA A 55 -18.26 -1.25 -1.58
C ALA A 55 -19.19 -1.74 -0.47
N ALA A 56 -19.44 -3.06 -0.39
CA ALA A 56 -20.20 -3.65 0.71
C ALA A 56 -19.48 -3.46 2.05
N ALA A 57 -18.18 -3.80 2.10
CA ALA A 57 -17.36 -3.60 3.30
C ALA A 57 -17.33 -2.13 3.77
N LEU A 58 -17.26 -1.18 2.84
CA LEU A 58 -17.28 0.26 3.17
C LEU A 58 -18.62 0.68 3.76
N ARG A 59 -19.76 0.20 3.21
CA ARG A 59 -21.09 0.51 3.76
C ARG A 59 -21.29 -0.06 5.16
N GLU A 60 -20.84 -1.30 5.41
CA GLU A 60 -20.87 -1.93 6.73
C GLU A 60 -20.06 -1.12 7.76
N LEU A 61 -19.04 -0.38 7.33
CA LEU A 61 -18.21 0.48 8.16
C LEU A 61 -18.70 1.95 8.22
N GLY A 62 -19.88 2.24 7.68
CA GLY A 62 -20.50 3.57 7.73
C GLY A 62 -19.92 4.57 6.73
N CYS A 63 -19.23 4.11 5.68
CA CYS A 63 -18.73 4.97 4.60
C CYS A 63 -19.67 4.98 3.39
N GLU A 64 -19.62 6.06 2.60
CA GLU A 64 -20.23 6.17 1.28
C GLU A 64 -19.24 5.67 0.20
N PRO A 65 -19.43 4.49 -0.40
CA PRO A 65 -18.57 4.02 -1.46
C PRO A 65 -18.89 4.72 -2.78
N VAL A 66 -17.87 5.28 -3.40
CA VAL A 66 -17.97 5.95 -4.71
C VAL A 66 -17.28 5.09 -5.77
N ARG A 67 -18.00 4.77 -6.85
CA ARG A 67 -17.44 4.05 -8.00
C ARG A 67 -16.53 4.97 -8.81
N VAL A 68 -15.24 4.65 -8.90
CA VAL A 68 -14.25 5.44 -9.63
C VAL A 68 -13.95 4.77 -10.98
N SER A 69 -14.39 5.39 -12.07
CA SER A 69 -14.13 4.94 -13.45
C SER A 69 -13.78 6.08 -14.40
N LEU A 70 -13.96 7.34 -13.97
CA LEU A 70 -13.66 8.56 -14.71
C LEU A 70 -12.92 9.54 -13.79
N PRO A 71 -12.15 10.51 -14.33
CA PRO A 71 -11.41 11.50 -13.56
C PRO A 71 -12.22 12.26 -12.51
N GLU A 72 -13.40 12.72 -12.87
CA GLU A 72 -14.30 13.49 -12.00
C GLU A 72 -14.81 12.72 -10.78
N HIS A 73 -14.77 11.39 -10.83
CA HIS A 73 -15.17 10.56 -9.69
C HIS A 73 -14.15 10.60 -8.53
N LEU A 74 -12.95 11.16 -8.75
CA LEU A 74 -11.95 11.36 -7.69
C LEU A 74 -12.24 12.59 -6.83
N ASP A 75 -13.11 13.49 -7.29
CA ASP A 75 -13.39 14.74 -6.61
C ASP A 75 -14.11 14.52 -5.27
N GLY A 76 -13.60 15.17 -4.24
CA GLY A 76 -14.17 15.10 -2.89
C GLY A 76 -14.00 13.75 -2.19
N LEU A 77 -13.21 12.80 -2.72
CA LEU A 77 -12.89 11.56 -2.02
C LEU A 77 -11.89 11.80 -0.88
N GLU A 78 -12.10 11.12 0.23
CA GLU A 78 -11.21 11.16 1.39
C GLU A 78 -10.16 10.05 1.34
N ALA A 79 -10.49 8.91 0.73
CA ALA A 79 -9.58 7.79 0.50
C ALA A 79 -9.99 7.00 -0.75
N LEU A 80 -9.11 6.11 -1.21
CA LEU A 80 -9.35 5.28 -2.40
C LEU A 80 -8.89 3.84 -2.17
N ILE A 81 -9.67 2.88 -2.67
CA ILE A 81 -9.29 1.48 -2.77
C ILE A 81 -9.02 1.13 -4.24
N LEU A 82 -7.85 0.53 -4.50
CA LEU A 82 -7.50 -0.11 -5.77
C LEU A 82 -7.67 -1.62 -5.59
N PRO A 83 -8.75 -2.21 -6.13
CA PRO A 83 -9.07 -3.62 -5.88
C PRO A 83 -8.17 -4.58 -6.66
N GLY A 84 -8.35 -5.87 -6.39
CA GLY A 84 -7.85 -6.96 -7.21
C GLY A 84 -8.41 -6.92 -8.64
N GLY A 85 -7.81 -7.71 -9.54
CA GLY A 85 -8.18 -7.77 -10.94
C GLY A 85 -7.01 -8.17 -11.84
N GLU A 86 -7.07 -7.81 -13.13
CA GLU A 86 -5.95 -8.02 -14.06
C GLU A 86 -5.18 -6.71 -14.25
N SER A 87 -3.97 -6.64 -13.64
CA SER A 87 -3.16 -5.42 -13.55
C SER A 87 -2.80 -4.81 -14.91
N SER A 88 -2.50 -5.63 -15.94
CA SER A 88 -2.17 -5.13 -17.28
C SER A 88 -3.39 -4.46 -17.95
N THR A 89 -4.57 -5.03 -17.78
CA THR A 89 -5.82 -4.47 -18.29
C THR A 89 -6.18 -3.18 -17.54
N MET A 90 -6.04 -3.18 -16.21
CA MET A 90 -6.29 -1.97 -15.41
C MET A 90 -5.39 -0.81 -15.84
N LEU A 91 -4.09 -1.05 -16.07
CA LEU A 91 -3.15 -0.02 -16.54
C LEU A 91 -3.51 0.52 -17.92
N ARG A 92 -3.98 -0.34 -18.85
CA ARG A 92 -4.46 0.12 -20.17
C ARG A 92 -5.72 0.95 -20.05
N LEU A 93 -6.66 0.54 -19.19
CA LEU A 93 -7.91 1.25 -18.97
C LEU A 93 -7.67 2.61 -18.30
N LEU A 94 -6.70 2.74 -17.39
CA LEU A 94 -6.29 4.04 -16.85
C LEU A 94 -5.89 5.03 -17.95
N ASP A 95 -5.15 4.55 -18.97
CA ASP A 95 -4.76 5.39 -20.10
C ASP A 95 -5.96 5.76 -20.98
N SER A 96 -6.80 4.77 -21.35
CA SER A 96 -7.91 4.97 -22.29
C SER A 96 -9.06 5.81 -21.73
N THR A 97 -9.24 5.82 -20.40
CA THR A 97 -10.26 6.63 -19.72
C THR A 97 -9.76 8.02 -19.31
N GLY A 98 -8.49 8.33 -19.54
CA GLY A 98 -7.86 9.58 -19.07
C GLY A 98 -7.66 9.65 -17.56
N LEU A 99 -7.91 8.56 -16.84
CA LEU A 99 -7.85 8.52 -15.37
C LEU A 99 -6.41 8.46 -14.83
N ARG A 100 -5.41 8.06 -15.63
CA ARG A 100 -4.03 7.86 -15.17
C ARG A 100 -3.45 9.06 -14.43
N THR A 101 -3.35 10.21 -15.08
CA THR A 101 -2.74 11.40 -14.48
C THR A 101 -3.47 11.92 -13.25
N PRO A 102 -4.82 12.04 -13.24
CA PRO A 102 -5.56 12.35 -12.03
C PRO A 102 -5.33 11.35 -10.88
N LEU A 103 -5.29 10.05 -11.20
CA LEU A 103 -5.03 9.00 -10.21
C LEU A 103 -3.61 9.08 -9.66
N GLU A 104 -2.59 9.29 -10.49
CA GLU A 104 -1.19 9.47 -10.06
C GLU A 104 -1.03 10.63 -9.07
N ARG A 105 -1.76 11.72 -9.27
CA ARG A 105 -1.80 12.83 -8.31
C ARG A 105 -2.51 12.42 -7.02
N PHE A 106 -3.68 11.79 -7.14
CA PHE A 106 -4.47 11.36 -5.99
C PHE A 106 -3.68 10.43 -5.06
N VAL A 107 -3.02 9.40 -5.59
CA VAL A 107 -2.28 8.40 -4.78
C VAL A 107 -1.04 8.97 -4.09
N ARG A 108 -0.53 10.12 -4.53
CA ARG A 108 0.57 10.82 -3.84
C ARG A 108 0.08 11.69 -2.69
N GLU A 109 -1.15 12.19 -2.76
CA GLU A 109 -1.69 13.19 -1.85
C GLU A 109 -2.67 12.61 -0.83
N ARG A 110 -3.34 11.51 -1.15
CA ARG A 110 -4.46 10.96 -0.39
C ARG A 110 -4.20 9.53 0.07
N PRO A 111 -4.90 9.06 1.12
CA PRO A 111 -4.82 7.68 1.57
C PRO A 111 -5.31 6.70 0.51
N VAL A 112 -4.52 5.64 0.30
CA VAL A 112 -4.84 4.59 -0.69
C VAL A 112 -4.56 3.20 -0.14
N LEU A 113 -5.51 2.29 -0.39
CA LEU A 113 -5.38 0.86 -0.15
C LEU A 113 -5.33 0.11 -1.48
N GLY A 114 -4.30 -0.72 -1.70
CA GLY A 114 -4.23 -1.65 -2.82
C GLY A 114 -4.42 -3.09 -2.38
N THR A 115 -5.26 -3.87 -3.07
CA THR A 115 -5.38 -5.32 -2.85
C THR A 115 -5.02 -6.09 -4.11
N CYS A 116 -4.23 -7.14 -4.00
CA CYS A 116 -3.80 -7.99 -5.11
C CYS A 116 -3.26 -7.18 -6.32
N ALA A 117 -4.01 -7.03 -7.39
CA ALA A 117 -3.63 -6.19 -8.54
C ALA A 117 -3.43 -4.73 -8.14
N GLY A 118 -4.20 -4.21 -7.19
CA GLY A 118 -4.02 -2.85 -6.65
C GLY A 118 -2.64 -2.65 -6.02
N MET A 119 -2.08 -3.65 -5.31
CA MET A 119 -0.70 -3.62 -4.84
C MET A 119 0.29 -3.50 -6.01
N ILE A 120 0.07 -4.26 -7.09
CA ILE A 120 0.92 -4.20 -8.29
C ILE A 120 0.89 -2.81 -8.91
N LEU A 121 -0.28 -2.18 -9.00
CA LEU A 121 -0.41 -0.83 -9.54
C LEU A 121 0.33 0.22 -8.71
N LEU A 122 0.34 0.08 -7.38
CA LEU A 122 1.00 1.02 -6.46
C LEU A 122 2.50 0.81 -6.35
N ALA A 123 3.01 -0.41 -6.61
CA ALA A 123 4.42 -0.76 -6.50
C ALA A 123 5.31 0.14 -7.37
N ARG A 124 6.54 0.38 -6.94
CA ARG A 124 7.56 1.06 -7.73
C ARG A 124 7.91 0.28 -8.98
N GLU A 125 8.00 -1.05 -8.84
CA GLU A 125 8.34 -1.97 -9.92
C GLU A 125 7.48 -3.23 -9.87
N ALA A 126 7.10 -3.73 -11.05
CA ALA A 126 6.47 -5.03 -11.19
C ALA A 126 6.89 -5.67 -12.51
N ASP A 127 7.05 -7.00 -12.50
CA ASP A 127 7.47 -7.73 -13.68
C ASP A 127 6.38 -7.79 -14.77
N ARG A 128 6.81 -7.90 -16.04
CA ARG A 128 5.97 -8.21 -17.20
C ARG A 128 4.72 -7.33 -17.35
N LEU A 129 4.82 -6.06 -17.04
CA LEU A 129 3.75 -5.10 -17.29
C LEU A 129 3.90 -4.40 -18.63
N PRO A 130 2.81 -4.14 -19.36
CA PRO A 130 2.84 -3.43 -20.63
C PRO A 130 2.96 -1.90 -20.46
N ARG A 131 2.77 -1.40 -19.25
CA ARG A 131 2.74 0.02 -18.89
C ARG A 131 3.42 0.24 -17.53
N PRO A 132 3.96 1.43 -17.27
CA PRO A 132 4.46 1.77 -15.94
C PRO A 132 3.37 1.68 -14.87
N THR A 133 3.77 1.34 -13.65
CA THR A 133 2.95 1.40 -12.44
C THR A 133 2.72 2.85 -12.00
N LEU A 134 1.97 3.07 -10.92
CA LEU A 134 1.82 4.39 -10.29
C LEU A 134 3.06 4.77 -9.43
N GLY A 135 3.86 3.79 -9.02
CA GLY A 135 5.19 3.96 -8.46
C GLY A 135 5.28 4.69 -7.11
N VAL A 136 4.23 4.65 -6.29
CA VAL A 136 4.16 5.38 -5.00
C VAL A 136 4.56 4.55 -3.80
N LEU A 137 4.67 3.24 -3.94
CA LEU A 137 5.06 2.30 -2.88
C LEU A 137 6.41 1.67 -3.25
N ASP A 138 7.45 1.92 -2.47
CA ASP A 138 8.82 1.47 -2.78
C ASP A 138 9.02 -0.03 -2.54
N ILE A 139 8.28 -0.83 -3.30
CA ILE A 139 8.41 -2.29 -3.36
C ILE A 139 8.62 -2.75 -4.81
N THR A 140 9.21 -3.94 -4.95
CA THR A 140 9.20 -4.69 -6.22
C THR A 140 8.29 -5.90 -6.06
N THR A 141 7.35 -6.10 -6.98
CA THR A 141 6.41 -7.22 -6.98
C THR A 141 6.66 -8.16 -8.16
N GLU A 142 6.48 -9.45 -7.92
CA GLU A 142 6.43 -10.48 -8.95
C GLU A 142 4.99 -10.98 -9.09
N ARG A 143 4.49 -11.01 -10.31
CA ARG A 143 3.11 -11.39 -10.63
C ARG A 143 2.99 -12.91 -10.69
N ASN A 144 1.86 -13.47 -10.20
CA ASN A 144 1.55 -14.90 -10.24
C ASN A 144 2.67 -15.80 -9.66
N ALA A 145 3.29 -15.39 -8.57
CA ALA A 145 4.55 -15.95 -8.08
C ALA A 145 4.40 -17.08 -7.04
N TRP A 146 3.19 -17.48 -6.69
CA TRP A 146 2.92 -18.54 -5.68
C TRP A 146 2.90 -19.96 -6.26
N GLY A 147 3.57 -20.18 -7.43
CA GLY A 147 3.78 -21.48 -8.05
C GLY A 147 2.76 -21.83 -9.14
N ARG A 148 3.18 -22.75 -10.04
CA ARG A 148 2.37 -23.14 -11.22
C ARG A 148 1.12 -23.94 -10.89
N GLN A 149 1.05 -24.55 -9.69
CA GLN A 149 -0.04 -25.45 -9.30
C GLN A 149 -1.04 -24.83 -8.30
N VAL A 150 -0.72 -23.69 -7.67
CA VAL A 150 -1.61 -23.05 -6.70
C VAL A 150 -2.04 -21.69 -7.25
N HIS A 151 -3.14 -21.70 -8.01
CA HIS A 151 -3.73 -20.46 -8.51
C HIS A 151 -4.47 -19.67 -7.42
N SER A 152 -4.90 -20.33 -6.35
CA SER A 152 -5.55 -19.72 -5.20
C SER A 152 -5.39 -20.61 -3.96
N PHE A 153 -5.25 -19.99 -2.80
CA PHE A 153 -5.24 -20.66 -1.50
C PHE A 153 -5.74 -19.69 -0.43
N SER A 154 -6.11 -20.23 0.72
CA SER A 154 -6.35 -19.45 1.94
C SER A 154 -5.34 -19.88 3.00
N GLY A 155 -4.92 -18.93 3.83
CA GLY A 155 -3.99 -19.20 4.91
C GLY A 155 -3.97 -18.11 5.96
N PRO A 156 -3.43 -18.43 7.16
CA PRO A 156 -3.34 -17.46 8.24
C PRO A 156 -2.38 -16.33 7.89
N VAL A 157 -2.85 -15.11 8.08
CA VAL A 157 -2.08 -13.87 7.93
C VAL A 157 -1.95 -13.23 9.29
N HIS A 158 -0.71 -13.05 9.73
CA HIS A 158 -0.42 -12.30 10.93
C HIS A 158 -0.34 -10.81 10.60
N PHE A 159 -1.16 -9.99 11.27
CA PHE A 159 -1.25 -8.54 11.07
C PHE A 159 -0.65 -7.78 12.25
N GLU A 160 0.50 -7.15 12.03
CA GLU A 160 1.30 -6.51 13.08
C GLU A 160 0.64 -5.30 13.77
N PRO A 161 0.07 -4.33 13.06
CA PRO A 161 -0.50 -3.15 13.71
C PRO A 161 -1.63 -3.48 14.69
N GLY A 162 -2.43 -4.50 14.38
CA GLY A 162 -3.55 -4.95 15.21
C GLY A 162 -3.22 -6.13 16.12
N ARG A 163 -2.04 -6.74 15.97
CA ARG A 163 -1.60 -7.96 16.68
C ARG A 163 -2.65 -9.07 16.65
N PHE A 164 -3.22 -9.34 15.47
CA PHE A 164 -4.22 -10.39 15.26
C PHE A 164 -3.91 -11.20 14.00
N GLU A 165 -4.48 -12.39 13.96
CA GLU A 165 -4.52 -13.22 12.76
C GLU A 165 -5.86 -13.08 12.04
N LEU A 166 -5.82 -13.27 10.74
CA LEU A 166 -6.98 -13.31 9.85
C LEU A 166 -6.75 -14.32 8.72
N ASP A 167 -7.82 -14.75 8.08
CA ASP A 167 -7.73 -15.60 6.90
C ASP A 167 -7.47 -14.76 5.65
N GLY A 168 -6.28 -14.92 5.07
CA GLY A 168 -5.94 -14.32 3.78
C GLY A 168 -6.41 -15.20 2.62
N VAL A 169 -7.19 -14.63 1.71
CA VAL A 169 -7.58 -15.29 0.45
C VAL A 169 -6.67 -14.81 -0.67
N PHE A 170 -5.85 -15.71 -1.19
CA PHE A 170 -4.86 -15.43 -2.23
C PHE A 170 -5.34 -16.00 -3.57
N ILE A 171 -5.53 -15.18 -4.58
CA ILE A 171 -5.93 -15.57 -5.93
C ILE A 171 -4.92 -15.03 -6.92
N ARG A 172 -4.07 -15.90 -7.50
CA ARG A 172 -2.97 -15.50 -8.39
C ARG A 172 -2.17 -14.32 -7.84
N ALA A 173 -1.97 -14.35 -6.52
CA ALA A 173 -1.46 -13.24 -5.75
C ALA A 173 -0.04 -12.82 -6.20
N PRO A 174 0.30 -11.52 -6.13
CA PRO A 174 1.68 -11.08 -6.28
C PRO A 174 2.53 -11.48 -5.09
N ARG A 175 3.84 -11.59 -5.31
CA ARG A 175 4.84 -11.74 -4.26
C ARG A 175 5.66 -10.47 -4.13
N ILE A 176 5.93 -10.03 -2.92
CA ILE A 176 6.82 -8.91 -2.66
C ILE A 176 8.25 -9.45 -2.69
N ARG A 177 9.08 -8.99 -3.63
CA ARG A 177 10.47 -9.41 -3.81
C ARG A 177 11.47 -8.47 -3.14
N ARG A 178 11.12 -7.19 -3.08
CA ARG A 178 11.93 -6.17 -2.40
C ARG A 178 11.01 -5.23 -1.63
N VAL A 179 11.46 -4.87 -0.45
CA VAL A 179 10.85 -3.85 0.41
C VAL A 179 11.88 -2.74 0.59
N GLY A 180 11.50 -1.49 0.29
CA GLY A 180 12.35 -0.31 0.48
C GLY A 180 12.52 0.06 1.95
N GLU A 181 13.54 0.85 2.26
CA GLU A 181 13.89 1.22 3.66
C GLU A 181 12.79 1.97 4.42
N GLN A 182 11.93 2.70 3.71
CA GLN A 182 10.83 3.47 4.31
C GLN A 182 9.48 2.73 4.27
N VAL A 183 9.49 1.47 3.85
CA VAL A 183 8.28 0.64 3.77
C VAL A 183 8.22 -0.28 4.98
N GLU A 184 7.12 -0.22 5.71
CA GLU A 184 6.82 -1.11 6.83
C GLU A 184 6.17 -2.39 6.31
N VAL A 185 6.67 -3.56 6.72
CA VAL A 185 5.95 -4.82 6.57
C VAL A 185 4.93 -4.90 7.69
N ILE A 186 3.64 -4.89 7.34
CA ILE A 186 2.52 -4.86 8.27
C ILE A 186 1.73 -6.17 8.31
N ALA A 187 1.97 -7.08 7.37
CA ALA A 187 1.35 -8.41 7.40
C ALA A 187 2.26 -9.47 6.79
N THR A 188 2.27 -10.66 7.39
CA THR A 188 3.04 -11.82 6.94
C THR A 188 2.17 -13.06 6.84
N CYS A 189 2.49 -13.94 5.88
CA CYS A 189 1.91 -15.27 5.73
C CYS A 189 3.06 -16.27 5.54
N ALA A 190 3.14 -17.31 6.37
CA ALA A 190 4.23 -18.28 6.35
C ALA A 190 5.64 -17.63 6.36
N GLY A 191 5.80 -16.52 7.07
CA GLY A 191 7.06 -15.76 7.16
C GLY A 191 7.37 -14.85 5.97
N GLU A 192 6.53 -14.82 4.94
CA GLU A 192 6.69 -13.93 3.79
C GLU A 192 5.87 -12.64 3.94
N PRO A 193 6.36 -11.48 3.48
CA PRO A 193 5.61 -10.25 3.51
C PRO A 193 4.44 -10.32 2.52
N VAL A 194 3.22 -10.10 3.02
CA VAL A 194 1.98 -10.07 2.23
C VAL A 194 1.17 -8.79 2.42
N GLY A 195 1.64 -7.90 3.31
CA GLY A 195 1.07 -6.58 3.52
C GLY A 195 2.15 -5.57 3.88
N VAL A 196 2.07 -4.39 3.30
CA VAL A 196 3.05 -3.32 3.47
C VAL A 196 2.38 -1.96 3.56
N ARG A 197 3.07 -1.01 4.20
CA ARG A 197 2.65 0.39 4.31
C ARG A 197 3.82 1.33 4.07
N GLN A 198 3.58 2.43 3.37
CA GLN A 198 4.48 3.57 3.28
C GLN A 198 3.66 4.86 3.41
N GLY A 199 3.76 5.52 4.55
CA GLY A 199 2.99 6.71 4.85
C GLY A 199 1.48 6.48 4.78
N ARG A 200 0.81 7.08 3.80
CA ARG A 200 -0.65 6.97 3.57
C ARG A 200 -1.05 5.88 2.56
N VAL A 201 -0.09 5.12 2.07
CA VAL A 201 -0.34 4.04 1.11
C VAL A 201 -0.14 2.70 1.81
N ALA A 202 -1.16 1.86 1.79
CA ALA A 202 -1.11 0.49 2.27
C ALA A 202 -1.47 -0.48 1.13
N ALA A 203 -0.88 -1.67 1.14
CA ALA A 203 -1.20 -2.67 0.13
C ALA A 203 -1.09 -4.09 0.68
N PHE A 204 -1.99 -4.98 0.24
CA PHE A 204 -2.02 -6.39 0.57
C PHE A 204 -1.97 -7.24 -0.68
N ALA A 205 -1.24 -8.36 -0.64
CA ALA A 205 -1.15 -9.32 -1.74
C ALA A 205 -2.43 -10.16 -1.90
N PHE A 206 -3.28 -10.19 -0.90
CA PHE A 206 -4.49 -10.99 -0.81
C PHE A 206 -5.76 -10.13 -0.89
N HIS A 207 -6.91 -10.78 -0.78
CA HIS A 207 -8.25 -10.22 -0.95
C HIS A 207 -9.01 -10.16 0.38
N PRO A 208 -8.86 -9.11 1.20
CA PRO A 208 -9.60 -8.98 2.48
C PRO A 208 -11.10 -8.82 2.27
N GLU A 209 -11.53 -8.37 1.08
CA GLU A 209 -12.93 -8.20 0.71
C GLU A 209 -13.69 -9.51 0.54
N LEU A 210 -12.97 -10.63 0.34
CA LEU A 210 -13.57 -11.96 0.15
C LEU A 210 -13.94 -12.67 1.46
N THR A 211 -13.60 -12.08 2.60
CA THR A 211 -13.98 -12.61 3.92
C THR A 211 -14.99 -11.70 4.59
N ALA A 212 -15.62 -12.17 5.66
CA ALA A 212 -16.50 -11.35 6.50
C ALA A 212 -15.71 -10.44 7.47
N ASP A 213 -14.39 -10.60 7.55
CA ASP A 213 -13.54 -9.82 8.45
C ASP A 213 -13.30 -8.41 7.92
N ARG A 214 -13.79 -7.41 8.64
CA ARG A 214 -13.66 -5.99 8.27
C ARG A 214 -12.52 -5.28 8.99
N ARG A 215 -11.71 -5.98 9.80
CA ARG A 215 -10.66 -5.35 10.62
C ARG A 215 -9.60 -4.65 9.78
N LEU A 216 -9.21 -5.19 8.61
CA LEU A 216 -8.25 -4.52 7.72
C LEU A 216 -8.84 -3.27 7.06
N HIS A 217 -10.09 -3.33 6.58
CA HIS A 217 -10.77 -2.15 6.03
C HIS A 217 -10.93 -1.08 7.12
N ARG A 218 -11.34 -1.45 8.33
CA ARG A 218 -11.47 -0.54 9.47
C ARG A 218 -10.13 0.09 9.83
N TRP A 219 -9.07 -0.70 9.92
CA TRP A 219 -7.73 -0.22 10.19
C TRP A 219 -7.27 0.79 9.11
N PHE A 220 -7.46 0.47 7.84
CA PHE A 220 -7.09 1.40 6.76
C PHE A 220 -7.84 2.73 6.88
N LEU A 221 -9.15 2.68 7.07
CA LEU A 221 -9.99 3.87 7.16
C LEU A 221 -9.64 4.72 8.39
N HIS A 222 -9.43 4.08 9.54
CA HIS A 222 -9.15 4.76 10.79
C HIS A 222 -7.67 5.18 10.94
N ASP A 223 -6.73 4.22 10.80
CA ASP A 223 -5.33 4.44 11.16
C ASP A 223 -4.47 4.96 9.99
N VAL A 224 -4.86 4.74 8.76
CA VAL A 224 -4.15 5.23 7.58
C VAL A 224 -4.84 6.47 6.99
N ALA A 225 -6.15 6.43 6.84
CA ALA A 225 -6.92 7.53 6.26
C ALA A 225 -7.34 8.59 7.31
N GLY A 226 -7.31 8.26 8.61
CA GLY A 226 -7.67 9.19 9.69
C GLY A 226 -9.17 9.51 9.73
N LEU A 227 -10.02 8.64 9.18
CA LEU A 227 -11.45 8.85 9.11
C LEU A 227 -12.14 8.48 10.43
N VAL A 228 -13.12 9.27 10.81
CA VAL A 228 -14.02 8.95 11.93
C VAL A 228 -15.13 8.06 11.39
N LEU A 229 -15.12 6.80 11.79
CA LEU A 229 -16.16 5.84 11.41
C LEU A 229 -17.31 5.89 12.40
N ALA A 230 -18.53 5.71 11.92
CA ALA A 230 -19.66 5.51 12.81
C ALA A 230 -19.42 4.25 13.67
N GLU A 231 -19.71 4.34 14.97
CA GLU A 231 -19.68 3.16 15.83
C GLU A 231 -20.70 2.15 15.28
N GLY A 232 -20.23 0.95 14.94
CA GLY A 232 -21.10 -0.10 14.42
C GLY A 232 -22.17 -0.46 15.44
N ARG A 233 -23.43 -0.46 14.99
CA ARG A 233 -24.55 -0.98 15.76
C ARG A 233 -24.45 -2.50 15.88
#